data_627e7ed0f7f1199fdc5b4735ef72572a
#
_entry.id   627e7ed0f7f1199fdc5b4735ef72572a
#
_cell.length_a   1.000
_cell.length_b   1.000
_cell.length_c   1.000
_cell.angle_alpha   90.00
_cell.angle_beta   90.00
_cell.angle_gamma   90.00
#
_symmetry.space_group_name_H-M   'P 1'
#
loop_
_entity.id
_entity.type
_entity.pdbx_description
1 polymer ?
#
loop_
_entity_poly.entity_id
_entity_poly.type
_entity_poly.pdbx_seq_one_letter_code
_entity_poly.pdbx_strand_id
1 'polypeptide(L)'
;VGSEMCIRDSLYDACLQQDAHIRSVIETLESQILGDRYMLARINEKGKYIKDVQNTQKIQGSQFDKIIKGIVESKLYGYTLLEIMPTIDPKTGKLAEVNSIERRNVLPDQKAVLKRQGIWEPHWDLRNPTYQRNYVLISSGDLGLFSATTPLILAKKFTVANYVNFSHTYGQPIIHGKTVSESNADRKRLANEIANAAQNKVVVTGIEDEVDIKTFTMSNSEKIYTGLIEFVNSEVANLVLGSESMAGGMQSYVGSTKAHQDIFRERIEVYRRYIENIMNEDIVPRLVAMGYIPAGLEFKYSNRIDMNNEDRIKLYELITDLSLIHISEPTRLDVIS
;
A
#
# COMPACT_ATOMS: atom_id res chain seq x y z
N VAL A 1 -2.40 -21.63 -18.26
CA VAL A 1 -1.35 -20.81 -17.61
C VAL A 1 -1.56 -19.33 -17.94
N GLY A 2 -1.56 -18.92 -19.22
CA GLY A 2 -1.68 -17.50 -19.57
C GLY A 2 -3.02 -16.84 -19.19
N SER A 3 -4.16 -17.56 -19.29
CA SER A 3 -5.49 -17.05 -18.87
C SER A 3 -5.57 -16.84 -17.36
N GLU A 4 -5.01 -17.74 -16.59
CA GLU A 4 -5.01 -17.67 -15.13
C GLU A 4 -4.21 -16.46 -14.63
N MET A 5 -3.05 -16.18 -15.23
CA MET A 5 -2.24 -15.02 -14.89
C MET A 5 -2.94 -13.70 -15.20
N CYS A 6 -3.59 -13.60 -16.36
CA CYS A 6 -4.34 -12.40 -16.73
C CYS A 6 -5.52 -12.13 -15.75
N ILE A 7 -6.25 -13.19 -15.35
CA ILE A 7 -7.35 -13.09 -14.38
C ILE A 7 -6.79 -12.67 -13.02
N ARG A 8 -5.69 -13.28 -12.57
CA ARG A 8 -5.03 -12.98 -11.30
C ARG A 8 -4.60 -11.50 -11.23
N ASP A 9 -3.90 -11.02 -12.24
CA ASP A 9 -3.37 -9.66 -12.26
C ASP A 9 -4.50 -8.63 -12.32
N SER A 10 -5.57 -8.91 -13.10
CA SER A 10 -6.76 -8.06 -13.10
C SER A 10 -7.48 -8.04 -11.75
N LEU A 11 -7.46 -9.15 -11.01
CA LEU A 11 -8.02 -9.23 -9.67
C LEU A 11 -7.19 -8.43 -8.66
N TYR A 12 -5.85 -8.49 -8.76
CA TYR A 12 -4.95 -7.70 -7.92
C TYR A 12 -5.16 -6.20 -8.14
N ASP A 13 -5.25 -5.77 -9.40
CA ASP A 13 -5.53 -4.38 -9.76
C ASP A 13 -6.89 -3.93 -9.22
N ALA A 14 -7.93 -4.76 -9.35
CA ALA A 14 -9.25 -4.46 -8.81
C ALA A 14 -9.25 -4.34 -7.28
N CYS A 15 -8.51 -5.21 -6.58
CA CYS A 15 -8.35 -5.13 -5.13
C CYS A 15 -7.65 -3.82 -4.71
N LEU A 16 -6.54 -3.49 -5.38
CA LEU A 16 -5.79 -2.28 -5.10
C LEU A 16 -6.60 -1.00 -5.34
N GLN A 17 -7.36 -0.96 -6.44
CA GLN A 17 -8.14 0.23 -6.79
C GLN A 17 -9.37 0.43 -5.91
N GLN A 18 -9.95 -0.64 -5.37
CA GLN A 18 -11.24 -0.60 -4.67
C GLN A 18 -11.13 -0.67 -3.15
N ASP A 19 -9.97 -1.03 -2.61
CA ASP A 19 -9.74 -1.05 -1.15
C ASP A 19 -8.83 0.10 -0.73
N ALA A 20 -9.40 1.05 0.01
CA ALA A 20 -8.71 2.26 0.44
C ALA A 20 -7.53 1.94 1.38
N HIS A 21 -7.65 0.88 2.22
CA HIS A 21 -6.63 0.55 3.19
C HIS A 21 -5.37 -0.01 2.52
N ILE A 22 -5.49 -1.01 1.62
CA ILE A 22 -4.32 -1.55 0.92
C ILE A 22 -3.65 -0.48 0.05
N ARG A 23 -4.45 0.39 -0.56
CA ARG A 23 -3.92 1.51 -1.32
C ARG A 23 -3.07 2.43 -0.45
N SER A 24 -3.58 2.84 0.71
CA SER A 24 -2.84 3.65 1.68
C SER A 24 -1.55 2.98 2.17
N VAL A 25 -1.60 1.67 2.44
CA VAL A 25 -0.44 0.87 2.84
C VAL A 25 0.65 0.89 1.77
N ILE A 26 0.28 0.70 0.50
CA ILE A 26 1.24 0.71 -0.62
C ILE A 26 1.78 2.12 -0.88
N GLU A 27 0.92 3.14 -0.86
CA GLU A 27 1.36 4.53 -1.02
C GLU A 27 2.34 4.95 0.11
N THR A 28 2.13 4.45 1.34
CA THR A 28 3.08 4.65 2.46
C THR A 28 4.43 4.00 2.17
N LEU A 29 4.44 2.75 1.70
CA LEU A 29 5.65 2.03 1.33
C LEU A 29 6.41 2.76 0.20
N GLU A 30 5.70 3.09 -0.89
CA GLU A 30 6.28 3.77 -2.04
C GLU A 30 6.84 5.15 -1.66
N SER A 31 6.10 5.94 -0.89
CA SER A 31 6.51 7.27 -0.45
C SER A 31 7.78 7.22 0.40
N GLN A 32 7.91 6.22 1.28
CA GLN A 32 9.10 6.05 2.09
C GLN A 32 10.32 5.66 1.24
N ILE A 33 10.15 4.78 0.25
CA ILE A 33 11.23 4.32 -0.63
C ILE A 33 11.66 5.43 -1.59
N LEU A 34 10.71 6.14 -2.21
CA LEU A 34 10.98 7.21 -3.17
C LEU A 34 11.45 8.51 -2.49
N GLY A 35 11.08 8.73 -1.22
CA GLY A 35 11.54 9.87 -0.42
C GLY A 35 13.01 9.79 -0.05
N ASP A 36 13.60 8.61 -0.09
CA ASP A 36 15.01 8.42 0.24
C ASP A 36 15.94 8.87 -0.89
N ARG A 37 17.02 9.49 -0.50
CA ARG A 37 18.05 9.93 -1.47
C ARG A 37 18.87 8.74 -1.94
N TYR A 38 19.05 8.63 -3.24
CA TYR A 38 19.92 7.64 -3.87
C TYR A 38 20.99 8.31 -4.73
N MET A 39 22.00 7.55 -5.10
CA MET A 39 23.13 8.05 -5.88
C MET A 39 23.80 6.95 -6.68
N LEU A 40 24.60 7.38 -7.67
CA LEU A 40 25.64 6.56 -8.28
C LEU A 40 26.97 6.83 -7.58
N ALA A 41 27.69 5.78 -7.24
CA ALA A 41 28.97 5.85 -6.56
C ALA A 41 29.99 4.93 -7.21
N ARG A 42 31.26 5.30 -7.08
CA ARG A 42 32.41 4.43 -7.43
C ARG A 42 33.05 3.92 -6.15
N ILE A 43 33.56 2.72 -6.19
CA ILE A 43 34.39 2.18 -5.13
C ILE A 43 35.82 2.65 -5.35
N ASN A 44 36.42 3.32 -4.35
CA ASN A 44 37.83 3.69 -4.38
C ASN A 44 38.73 2.51 -4.00
N GLU A 45 40.06 2.71 -4.11
CA GLU A 45 41.07 1.70 -3.76
C GLU A 45 41.01 1.25 -2.29
N LYS A 46 40.37 2.05 -1.41
CA LYS A 46 40.17 1.74 0.01
C LYS A 46 38.81 1.06 0.30
N GLY A 47 38.06 0.68 -0.74
CA GLY A 47 36.75 0.05 -0.59
C GLY A 47 35.63 1.01 -0.16
N LYS A 48 35.85 2.33 -0.18
CA LYS A 48 34.80 3.31 0.16
C LYS A 48 34.06 3.79 -1.08
N TYR A 49 32.75 3.98 -0.92
CA TYR A 49 31.91 4.56 -1.96
C TYR A 49 32.14 6.07 -2.07
N ILE A 50 32.45 6.54 -3.26
CA ILE A 50 32.55 7.97 -3.58
C ILE A 50 31.41 8.30 -4.53
N LYS A 51 30.57 9.27 -4.13
CA LYS A 51 29.45 9.73 -4.95
C LYS A 51 29.93 10.38 -6.24
N ASP A 52 29.40 9.93 -7.36
CA ASP A 52 29.55 10.61 -8.66
C ASP A 52 28.38 11.59 -8.82
N VAL A 53 28.64 12.86 -8.56
CA VAL A 53 27.61 13.92 -8.53
C VAL A 53 26.97 14.09 -9.91
N GLN A 54 27.79 14.14 -10.97
CA GLN A 54 27.32 14.40 -12.32
C GLN A 54 26.39 13.27 -12.83
N ASN A 55 26.79 12.02 -12.65
CA ASN A 55 25.98 10.89 -13.09
C ASN A 55 24.79 10.64 -12.14
N THR A 56 24.91 10.98 -10.86
CA THR A 56 23.76 10.96 -9.93
C THR A 56 22.66 11.92 -10.37
N GLN A 57 22.99 13.11 -10.86
CA GLN A 57 21.98 14.06 -11.36
C GLN A 57 21.22 13.53 -12.58
N LYS A 58 21.85 12.72 -13.43
CA LYS A 58 21.19 12.09 -14.59
C LYS A 58 20.09 11.11 -14.19
N ILE A 59 20.30 10.36 -13.09
CA ILE A 59 19.33 9.36 -12.61
C ILE A 59 18.25 9.93 -11.69
N GLN A 60 18.30 11.22 -11.34
CA GLN A 60 17.27 11.85 -10.52
C GLN A 60 16.12 12.36 -11.40
N GLY A 61 14.88 12.00 -11.04
CA GLY A 61 13.67 12.49 -11.69
C GLY A 61 12.62 11.42 -11.93
N SER A 62 11.44 11.85 -12.36
CA SER A 62 10.23 11.04 -12.44
C SER A 62 10.35 9.75 -13.28
N GLN A 63 11.17 9.75 -14.31
CA GLN A 63 11.37 8.54 -15.13
C GLN A 63 12.17 7.48 -14.36
N PHE A 64 13.14 7.91 -13.55
CA PHE A 64 13.92 6.99 -12.73
C PHE A 64 13.12 6.50 -11.53
N ASP A 65 12.26 7.36 -10.97
CA ASP A 65 11.32 6.97 -9.91
C ASP A 65 10.35 5.88 -10.40
N LYS A 66 9.95 5.89 -11.69
CA LYS A 66 9.17 4.81 -12.29
C LYS A 66 9.93 3.47 -12.31
N ILE A 67 11.25 3.48 -12.51
CA ILE A 67 12.06 2.26 -12.44
C ILE A 67 12.04 1.71 -11.01
N ILE A 68 12.29 2.55 -10.01
CA ILE A 68 12.26 2.16 -8.60
C ILE A 68 10.87 1.62 -8.22
N LYS A 69 9.81 2.34 -8.61
CA LYS A 69 8.44 1.91 -8.39
C LYS A 69 8.16 0.55 -9.03
N GLY A 70 8.56 0.34 -10.28
CA GLY A 70 8.41 -0.94 -10.97
C GLY A 70 9.16 -2.09 -10.28
N ILE A 71 10.32 -1.83 -9.67
CA ILE A 71 11.03 -2.82 -8.86
C ILE A 71 10.25 -3.15 -7.59
N VAL A 72 9.68 -2.17 -6.89
CA VAL A 72 8.82 -2.40 -5.72
C VAL A 72 7.58 -3.21 -6.12
N GLU A 73 6.92 -2.82 -7.20
CA GLU A 73 5.75 -3.52 -7.74
C GLU A 73 6.04 -4.98 -8.08
N SER A 74 7.28 -5.33 -8.49
CA SER A 74 7.63 -6.73 -8.74
C SER A 74 7.52 -7.61 -7.49
N LYS A 75 7.76 -7.06 -6.30
CA LYS A 75 7.53 -7.73 -5.01
C LYS A 75 6.04 -7.87 -4.69
N LEU A 76 5.23 -6.90 -5.08
CA LEU A 76 3.79 -6.89 -4.80
C LEU A 76 3.04 -7.87 -5.70
N TYR A 77 3.33 -7.85 -7.00
CA TYR A 77 2.65 -8.65 -8.03
C TYR A 77 3.34 -9.97 -8.38
N GLY A 78 4.60 -10.15 -7.95
CA GLY A 78 5.45 -11.28 -8.34
C GLY A 78 6.37 -10.98 -9.52
N TYR A 79 6.03 -10.01 -10.37
CA TYR A 79 6.86 -9.56 -11.49
C TYR A 79 6.44 -8.17 -11.99
N THR A 80 7.36 -7.53 -12.72
CA THR A 80 7.10 -6.30 -13.49
C THR A 80 7.96 -6.31 -14.75
N LEU A 81 7.43 -5.87 -15.86
CA LEU A 81 8.17 -5.64 -17.10
C LEU A 81 8.27 -4.15 -17.36
N LEU A 82 9.49 -3.64 -17.39
CA LEU A 82 9.80 -2.26 -17.71
C LEU A 82 10.39 -2.14 -19.10
N GLU A 83 9.97 -1.12 -19.84
CA GLU A 83 10.60 -0.66 -21.08
C GLU A 83 11.37 0.62 -20.78
N ILE A 84 12.68 0.60 -20.99
CA ILE A 84 13.56 1.75 -20.83
C ILE A 84 13.97 2.20 -22.23
N MET A 85 13.42 3.32 -22.68
CA MET A 85 13.78 3.86 -23.99
C MET A 85 15.14 4.56 -23.93
N PRO A 86 16.05 4.27 -24.87
CA PRO A 86 17.39 4.87 -24.90
C PRO A 86 17.38 6.35 -25.33
N THR A 87 16.24 6.98 -25.26
CA THR A 87 16.04 8.38 -25.64
C THR A 87 16.38 9.28 -24.48
N ILE A 88 17.21 10.28 -24.71
CA ILE A 88 17.61 11.27 -23.73
C ILE A 88 16.91 12.58 -24.07
N ASP A 89 16.26 13.18 -23.08
CA ASP A 89 15.70 14.53 -23.23
C ASP A 89 16.85 15.54 -23.46
N PRO A 90 16.89 16.22 -24.60
CA PRO A 90 17.98 17.14 -24.93
C PRO A 90 18.07 18.36 -23.99
N LYS A 91 16.99 18.71 -23.30
CA LYS A 91 16.95 19.84 -22.36
C LYS A 91 17.50 19.49 -20.98
N THR A 92 17.21 18.30 -20.51
CA THR A 92 17.56 17.89 -19.13
C THR A 92 18.73 16.92 -19.06
N GLY A 93 19.09 16.26 -20.18
CA GLY A 93 20.11 15.21 -20.23
C GLY A 93 19.67 13.92 -19.49
N LYS A 94 18.38 13.78 -19.16
CA LYS A 94 17.82 12.64 -18.44
C LYS A 94 17.11 11.69 -19.38
N LEU A 95 16.80 10.48 -18.91
CA LEU A 95 15.96 9.55 -19.64
C LEU A 95 14.63 10.21 -19.99
N ALA A 96 14.23 10.16 -21.24
CA ALA A 96 13.00 10.78 -21.71
C ALA A 96 11.77 9.95 -21.36
N GLU A 97 11.89 8.62 -21.40
CA GLU A 97 10.74 7.75 -21.29
C GLU A 97 11.08 6.39 -20.63
N VAL A 98 10.29 6.02 -19.64
CA VAL A 98 10.23 4.70 -19.02
C VAL A 98 8.77 4.29 -18.91
N ASN A 99 8.44 3.10 -19.43
CA ASN A 99 7.09 2.56 -19.44
C ASN A 99 7.02 1.26 -18.64
N SER A 100 5.95 1.09 -17.86
CA SER A 100 5.57 -0.22 -17.31
C SER A 100 4.64 -0.91 -18.30
N ILE A 101 4.99 -2.11 -18.73
CA ILE A 101 4.15 -2.90 -19.63
C ILE A 101 3.01 -3.53 -18.82
N GLU A 102 1.80 -3.44 -19.34
CA GLU A 102 0.63 -4.02 -18.68
C GLU A 102 0.85 -5.51 -18.38
N ARG A 103 0.76 -5.90 -17.11
CA ARG A 103 1.05 -7.26 -16.64
C ARG A 103 0.23 -8.33 -17.34
N ARG A 104 -1.04 -8.03 -17.64
CA ARG A 104 -1.93 -8.94 -18.38
C ARG A 104 -1.43 -9.36 -19.76
N ASN A 105 -0.47 -8.63 -20.33
CA ASN A 105 0.15 -8.95 -21.61
C ASN A 105 1.51 -9.64 -21.46
N VAL A 106 2.00 -9.83 -20.24
CA VAL A 106 3.32 -10.40 -19.96
C VAL A 106 3.20 -11.85 -19.52
N LEU A 107 4.02 -12.71 -20.09
CA LEU A 107 4.18 -14.12 -19.68
C LEU A 107 5.58 -14.29 -19.07
N PRO A 108 5.75 -14.09 -17.77
CA PRO A 108 7.05 -14.09 -17.12
C PRO A 108 7.77 -15.43 -17.23
N ASP A 109 7.06 -16.55 -17.09
CA ASP A 109 7.63 -17.91 -17.21
C ASP A 109 8.20 -18.19 -18.61
N GLN A 110 7.56 -17.65 -19.63
CA GLN A 110 7.99 -17.81 -21.04
C GLN A 110 8.93 -16.69 -21.47
N LYS A 111 9.13 -15.66 -20.63
CA LYS A 111 9.85 -14.43 -20.98
C LYS A 111 9.33 -13.82 -22.28
N ALA A 112 8.02 -13.70 -22.39
CA ALA A 112 7.35 -13.25 -23.60
C ALA A 112 6.26 -12.21 -23.32
N VAL A 113 5.92 -11.40 -24.32
CA VAL A 113 4.83 -10.42 -24.27
C VAL A 113 3.81 -10.76 -25.36
N LEU A 114 2.55 -10.76 -24.99
CA LEU A 114 1.44 -10.99 -25.91
C LEU A 114 1.15 -9.73 -26.74
N LYS A 115 0.83 -9.92 -27.98
CA LYS A 115 0.43 -8.83 -28.90
C LYS A 115 -0.88 -8.19 -28.54
N ARG A 116 -1.80 -9.03 -28.12
CA ARG A 116 -3.18 -8.68 -27.83
C ARG A 116 -3.71 -9.59 -26.74
N GLN A 117 -4.46 -9.03 -25.82
CA GLN A 117 -5.18 -9.79 -24.80
C GLN A 117 -6.09 -10.85 -25.50
N GLY A 118 -6.04 -12.09 -25.01
CA GLY A 118 -6.81 -13.21 -25.57
C GLY A 118 -6.17 -13.94 -26.75
N ILE A 119 -5.08 -13.45 -27.30
CA ILE A 119 -4.26 -14.16 -28.28
C ILE A 119 -3.05 -14.73 -27.56
N TRP A 120 -3.07 -16.03 -27.33
CA TRP A 120 -2.06 -16.73 -26.51
C TRP A 120 -0.76 -17.04 -27.24
N GLU A 121 -0.64 -16.70 -28.48
CA GLU A 121 0.62 -16.81 -29.21
C GLU A 121 1.57 -15.71 -28.71
N PRO A 122 2.71 -16.09 -28.11
CA PRO A 122 3.72 -15.13 -27.68
C PRO A 122 4.18 -14.35 -28.88
N HIS A 123 4.22 -13.04 -28.75
CA HIS A 123 4.50 -12.18 -29.89
C HIS A 123 5.92 -11.65 -29.88
N TRP A 124 6.41 -11.24 -28.70
CA TRP A 124 7.77 -10.78 -28.50
C TRP A 124 8.45 -11.67 -27.46
N ASP A 125 9.47 -12.40 -27.93
CA ASP A 125 10.34 -13.17 -27.05
C ASP A 125 11.39 -12.23 -26.45
N LEU A 126 11.32 -11.99 -25.14
CA LEU A 126 12.27 -11.13 -24.44
C LEU A 126 13.69 -11.67 -24.38
N ARG A 127 13.91 -12.93 -24.78
CA ARG A 127 15.25 -13.52 -24.93
C ARG A 127 15.94 -13.06 -26.20
N ASN A 128 15.20 -12.47 -27.15
CA ASN A 128 15.79 -11.91 -28.35
C ASN A 128 16.66 -10.69 -28.00
N PRO A 129 17.92 -10.62 -28.43
CA PRO A 129 18.84 -9.52 -28.15
C PRO A 129 18.30 -8.13 -28.50
N THR A 130 17.43 -8.04 -29.52
CA THR A 130 16.77 -6.79 -29.90
C THR A 130 15.93 -6.20 -28.80
N TYR A 131 15.27 -7.05 -27.98
CA TYR A 131 14.41 -6.62 -26.88
C TYR A 131 15.14 -6.56 -25.55
N GLN A 132 16.12 -7.43 -25.31
CA GLN A 132 16.89 -7.48 -24.05
C GLN A 132 17.50 -6.14 -23.66
N ARG A 133 17.83 -5.31 -24.63
CA ARG A 133 18.44 -4.01 -24.37
C ARG A 133 17.49 -3.05 -23.66
N ASN A 134 16.24 -3.01 -24.08
CA ASN A 134 15.27 -2.00 -23.66
C ASN A 134 14.25 -2.55 -22.65
N TYR A 135 14.01 -3.87 -22.66
CA TYR A 135 13.03 -4.49 -21.80
C TYR A 135 13.70 -5.21 -20.63
N VAL A 136 13.23 -4.94 -19.42
CA VAL A 136 13.74 -5.52 -18.19
C VAL A 136 12.58 -6.23 -17.47
N LEU A 137 12.60 -7.55 -17.50
CA LEU A 137 11.65 -8.38 -16.75
C LEU A 137 12.25 -8.64 -15.37
N ILE A 138 11.63 -8.04 -14.37
CA ILE A 138 11.98 -8.19 -12.96
C ILE A 138 10.98 -9.18 -12.34
N SER A 139 11.48 -10.26 -11.76
CA SER A 139 10.68 -11.27 -11.07
C SER A 139 11.14 -11.42 -9.63
N SER A 140 10.19 -11.49 -8.68
CA SER A 140 10.49 -11.80 -7.28
C SER A 140 10.74 -13.29 -7.02
N GLY A 141 10.43 -14.14 -8.02
CA GLY A 141 10.53 -15.60 -7.90
C GLY A 141 9.33 -16.26 -7.22
N ASP A 142 8.31 -15.48 -6.85
CA ASP A 142 7.06 -15.92 -6.22
C ASP A 142 5.83 -15.27 -6.88
N LEU A 143 4.64 -15.49 -6.34
CA LEU A 143 3.39 -14.90 -6.84
C LEU A 143 3.15 -13.46 -6.34
N GLY A 144 4.08 -12.90 -5.60
CA GLY A 144 3.97 -11.58 -4.98
C GLY A 144 3.09 -11.53 -3.73
N LEU A 145 3.20 -10.43 -3.00
CA LEU A 145 2.45 -10.24 -1.74
C LEU A 145 0.94 -10.20 -1.96
N PHE A 146 0.48 -9.78 -3.13
CA PHE A 146 -0.95 -9.73 -3.46
C PHE A 146 -1.60 -11.11 -3.51
N SER A 147 -0.84 -12.18 -3.71
CA SER A 147 -1.37 -13.54 -3.63
C SER A 147 -1.93 -13.86 -2.25
N ALA A 148 -1.29 -13.36 -1.19
CA ALA A 148 -1.72 -13.57 0.19
C ALA A 148 -2.78 -12.54 0.64
N THR A 149 -2.71 -11.29 0.16
CA THR A 149 -3.66 -10.24 0.59
C THR A 149 -4.99 -10.29 -0.13
N THR A 150 -5.04 -10.75 -1.37
CA THR A 150 -6.27 -10.77 -2.18
C THR A 150 -7.42 -11.53 -1.54
N PRO A 151 -7.25 -12.75 -1.01
CA PRO A 151 -8.35 -13.47 -0.34
C PRO A 151 -8.90 -12.70 0.87
N LEU A 152 -8.02 -12.05 1.63
CA LEU A 152 -8.40 -11.23 2.80
C LEU A 152 -9.22 -10.01 2.38
N ILE A 153 -8.79 -9.31 1.33
CA ILE A 153 -9.49 -8.14 0.80
C ILE A 153 -10.86 -8.52 0.24
N LEU A 154 -10.98 -9.67 -0.43
CA LEU A 154 -12.26 -10.18 -0.90
C LEU A 154 -13.20 -10.51 0.28
N ALA A 155 -12.70 -11.18 1.32
CA ALA A 155 -13.48 -11.45 2.54
C ALA A 155 -13.97 -10.14 3.18
N LYS A 156 -13.11 -9.13 3.29
CA LYS A 156 -13.47 -7.79 3.78
C LYS A 156 -14.57 -7.15 2.92
N LYS A 157 -14.48 -7.22 1.60
CA LYS A 157 -15.51 -6.69 0.69
C LYS A 157 -16.88 -7.31 0.93
N PHE A 158 -16.94 -8.65 1.03
CA PHE A 158 -18.19 -9.34 1.36
C PHE A 158 -18.70 -8.96 2.75
N THR A 159 -17.80 -8.80 3.72
CA THR A 159 -18.17 -8.36 5.08
C THR A 159 -18.78 -6.97 5.08
N VAL A 160 -18.19 -6.02 4.35
CA VAL A 160 -18.74 -4.65 4.23
C VAL A 160 -20.11 -4.68 3.55
N ALA A 161 -20.29 -5.45 2.47
CA ALA A 161 -21.58 -5.58 1.80
C ALA A 161 -22.66 -6.17 2.74
N ASN A 162 -22.31 -7.21 3.50
CA ASN A 162 -23.22 -7.82 4.48
C ASN A 162 -23.55 -6.86 5.63
N TYR A 163 -22.57 -6.07 6.09
CA TYR A 163 -22.78 -5.05 7.13
C TYR A 163 -23.75 -3.95 6.67
N VAL A 164 -23.61 -3.49 5.43
CA VAL A 164 -24.57 -2.53 4.85
C VAL A 164 -25.97 -3.13 4.80
N ASN A 165 -26.13 -4.36 4.29
CA ASN A 165 -27.42 -5.04 4.25
C ASN A 165 -28.02 -5.25 5.66
N PHE A 166 -27.17 -5.64 6.61
CA PHE A 166 -27.58 -5.78 8.00
C PHE A 166 -28.04 -4.43 8.60
N SER A 167 -27.32 -3.34 8.34
CA SER A 167 -27.69 -1.99 8.77
C SER A 167 -29.05 -1.56 8.18
N HIS A 168 -29.29 -1.85 6.92
CA HIS A 168 -30.58 -1.56 6.28
C HIS A 168 -31.73 -2.37 6.88
N THR A 169 -31.49 -3.65 7.16
CA THR A 169 -32.54 -4.54 7.64
C THR A 169 -32.87 -4.32 9.12
N TYR A 170 -31.86 -4.11 9.95
CA TYR A 170 -32.00 -4.08 11.41
C TYR A 170 -31.72 -2.69 12.02
N GLY A 171 -31.21 -1.74 11.24
CA GLY A 171 -30.97 -0.38 11.70
C GLY A 171 -32.24 0.46 11.85
N GLN A 172 -33.35 0.00 11.29
CA GLN A 172 -34.64 0.66 11.46
C GLN A 172 -35.46 -0.08 12.53
N PRO A 173 -36.09 0.63 13.47
CA PRO A 173 -36.95 0.01 14.46
C PRO A 173 -38.17 -0.62 13.78
N ILE A 174 -38.55 -1.81 14.21
CA ILE A 174 -39.81 -2.43 13.79
C ILE A 174 -40.91 -1.90 14.69
N ILE A 175 -41.86 -1.21 14.07
CA ILE A 175 -43.03 -0.72 14.78
C ILE A 175 -44.10 -1.84 14.71
N HIS A 176 -44.45 -2.38 15.88
CA HIS A 176 -45.43 -3.43 16.00
C HIS A 176 -46.72 -2.86 16.58
N GLY A 177 -47.77 -2.77 15.77
CA GLY A 177 -49.10 -2.40 16.22
C GLY A 177 -49.95 -3.61 16.57
N LYS A 178 -50.64 -3.57 17.69
CA LYS A 178 -51.66 -4.55 18.09
C LYS A 178 -53.00 -3.85 18.19
N THR A 179 -54.04 -4.51 17.71
CA THR A 179 -55.43 -4.06 17.88
C THR A 179 -56.30 -5.26 18.28
N VAL A 180 -57.28 -5.05 19.12
CA VAL A 180 -58.27 -6.07 19.54
C VAL A 180 -59.29 -6.32 18.44
N SER A 181 -59.44 -5.40 17.49
CA SER A 181 -60.37 -5.52 16.38
C SER A 181 -59.94 -6.59 15.38
N GLU A 182 -60.87 -7.50 15.05
CA GLU A 182 -60.66 -8.48 13.99
C GLU A 182 -60.97 -7.93 12.59
N SER A 183 -61.46 -6.68 12.52
CA SER A 183 -61.79 -6.01 11.25
C SER A 183 -60.53 -5.68 10.45
N ASN A 184 -60.52 -6.07 9.16
CA ASN A 184 -59.46 -5.69 8.23
C ASN A 184 -59.38 -4.17 8.00
N ALA A 185 -60.51 -3.46 8.18
CA ALA A 185 -60.52 -2.00 8.04
C ALA A 185 -59.75 -1.31 9.19
N ASP A 186 -59.94 -1.78 10.43
CA ASP A 186 -59.24 -1.23 11.58
C ASP A 186 -57.75 -1.56 11.60
N ARG A 187 -57.38 -2.78 11.15
CA ARG A 187 -55.96 -3.16 10.97
C ARG A 187 -55.28 -2.29 9.91
N LYS A 188 -55.95 -1.99 8.82
CA LYS A 188 -55.43 -1.09 7.77
C LYS A 188 -55.32 0.37 8.28
N ARG A 189 -56.33 0.82 9.05
CA ARG A 189 -56.28 2.16 9.66
C ARG A 189 -55.06 2.27 10.58
N LEU A 190 -54.88 1.34 11.54
CA LEU A 190 -53.74 1.35 12.43
C LEU A 190 -52.41 1.28 11.71
N ALA A 191 -52.29 0.45 10.65
CA ALA A 191 -51.09 0.35 9.84
C ALA A 191 -50.75 1.70 9.12
N ASN A 192 -51.76 2.41 8.62
CA ASN A 192 -51.59 3.71 8.01
C ASN A 192 -51.21 4.79 9.03
N GLU A 193 -51.81 4.74 10.20
CA GLU A 193 -51.49 5.67 11.32
C GLU A 193 -50.04 5.47 11.80
N ILE A 194 -49.59 4.23 11.92
CA ILE A 194 -48.19 3.87 12.24
C ILE A 194 -47.24 4.35 11.13
N ALA A 195 -47.58 4.13 9.88
CA ALA A 195 -46.75 4.57 8.73
C ALA A 195 -46.63 6.11 8.68
N ASN A 196 -47.72 6.84 8.92
CA ASN A 196 -47.72 8.30 9.03
C ASN A 196 -46.96 8.80 10.25
N ALA A 197 -47.08 8.07 11.37
CA ALA A 197 -46.35 8.39 12.58
C ALA A 197 -44.85 8.23 12.48
N ALA A 198 -44.37 7.24 11.71
CA ALA A 198 -42.95 7.09 11.40
C ALA A 198 -42.35 8.30 10.69
N GLN A 199 -43.16 9.02 9.89
CA GLN A 199 -42.75 10.26 9.24
C GLN A 199 -42.86 11.48 10.16
N ASN A 200 -43.94 11.57 10.96
CA ASN A 200 -44.26 12.76 11.74
C ASN A 200 -43.83 12.67 13.22
N LYS A 201 -43.29 11.51 13.66
CA LYS A 201 -42.87 11.23 15.05
C LYS A 201 -43.96 11.35 16.11
N VAL A 202 -45.22 11.23 15.72
CA VAL A 202 -46.39 11.27 16.62
C VAL A 202 -47.30 10.10 16.30
N VAL A 203 -47.61 9.31 17.29
CA VAL A 203 -48.62 8.23 17.25
C VAL A 203 -49.75 8.59 18.15
N VAL A 204 -50.96 8.55 17.65
CA VAL A 204 -52.19 8.65 18.49
C VAL A 204 -52.92 7.32 18.34
N THR A 205 -53.03 6.57 19.43
CA THR A 205 -53.71 5.27 19.46
C THR A 205 -55.03 5.34 20.19
N GLY A 206 -55.98 4.48 19.83
CA GLY A 206 -57.19 4.27 20.62
C GLY A 206 -56.89 3.53 21.93
N ILE A 207 -57.86 3.49 22.87
CA ILE A 207 -57.69 2.83 24.18
C ILE A 207 -57.41 1.31 24.01
N GLU A 208 -57.84 0.73 22.90
CA GLU A 208 -57.70 -0.70 22.58
C GLU A 208 -56.51 -1.04 21.67
N ASP A 209 -55.78 -0.01 21.21
CA ASP A 209 -54.64 -0.18 20.28
C ASP A 209 -53.32 0.01 21.05
N GLU A 210 -52.39 -0.91 20.86
CA GLU A 210 -51.04 -0.85 21.48
C GLU A 210 -50.01 -0.72 20.37
N VAL A 211 -49.07 0.21 20.50
CA VAL A 211 -47.91 0.37 19.58
C VAL A 211 -46.63 0.14 20.36
N ASP A 212 -45.89 -0.87 19.97
CA ASP A 212 -44.61 -1.25 20.55
C ASP A 212 -43.50 -1.03 19.52
N ILE A 213 -42.46 -0.31 19.93
CA ILE A 213 -41.28 -0.06 19.10
C ILE A 213 -40.21 -1.06 19.47
N LYS A 214 -40.01 -2.07 18.63
CA LYS A 214 -38.97 -3.08 18.80
C LYS A 214 -37.70 -2.63 18.12
N THR A 215 -36.71 -2.23 18.90
CA THR A 215 -35.36 -2.00 18.44
C THR A 215 -34.54 -3.26 18.64
N PHE A 216 -33.85 -3.71 17.59
CA PHE A 216 -32.87 -4.77 17.75
C PHE A 216 -31.63 -4.22 18.45
N THR A 217 -31.25 -4.83 19.57
CA THR A 217 -30.02 -4.45 20.25
C THR A 217 -28.83 -4.97 19.48
N MET A 218 -28.15 -4.07 18.75
CA MET A 218 -27.07 -4.38 17.80
C MET A 218 -25.71 -4.69 18.46
N SER A 219 -25.60 -4.57 19.79
CA SER A 219 -24.32 -4.41 20.51
C SER A 219 -23.25 -5.50 20.25
N ASN A 220 -23.62 -6.70 19.83
CA ASN A 220 -22.65 -7.76 19.55
C ASN A 220 -22.48 -8.08 18.06
N SER A 221 -23.52 -7.86 17.25
CA SER A 221 -23.47 -8.17 15.81
C SER A 221 -22.58 -7.20 15.04
N GLU A 222 -22.58 -5.93 15.42
CA GLU A 222 -21.70 -4.91 14.83
C GLU A 222 -20.23 -5.24 15.03
N LYS A 223 -19.86 -5.74 16.22
CA LYS A 223 -18.47 -6.11 16.56
C LYS A 223 -17.92 -7.24 15.68
N ILE A 224 -18.77 -8.13 15.18
CA ILE A 224 -18.36 -9.21 14.29
C ILE A 224 -17.88 -8.64 12.95
N TYR A 225 -18.64 -7.71 12.37
CA TYR A 225 -18.28 -7.09 11.09
C TYR A 225 -17.06 -6.19 11.21
N THR A 226 -17.06 -5.29 12.20
CA THR A 226 -15.95 -4.35 12.43
C THR A 226 -14.68 -5.10 12.81
N GLY A 227 -14.75 -6.11 13.67
CA GLY A 227 -13.61 -6.92 14.06
C GLY A 227 -12.99 -7.68 12.88
N LEU A 228 -13.79 -8.20 11.94
CA LEU A 228 -13.22 -8.84 10.75
C LEU A 228 -12.55 -7.81 9.81
N ILE A 229 -13.13 -6.62 9.65
CA ILE A 229 -12.52 -5.55 8.85
C ILE A 229 -11.20 -5.10 9.48
N GLU A 230 -11.16 -4.91 10.79
CA GLU A 230 -9.94 -4.53 11.53
C GLU A 230 -8.87 -5.62 11.43
N PHE A 231 -9.25 -6.89 11.61
CA PHE A 231 -8.34 -8.03 11.44
C PHE A 231 -7.71 -8.04 10.04
N VAL A 232 -8.50 -7.91 8.98
CA VAL A 232 -7.98 -7.90 7.61
C VAL A 232 -7.05 -6.70 7.38
N ASN A 233 -7.41 -5.52 7.88
CA ASN A 233 -6.56 -4.34 7.76
C ASN A 233 -5.22 -4.52 8.47
N SER A 234 -5.22 -5.09 9.67
CA SER A 234 -4.03 -5.41 10.44
C SER A 234 -3.13 -6.40 9.71
N GLU A 235 -3.70 -7.51 9.22
CA GLU A 235 -2.94 -8.53 8.48
C GLU A 235 -2.30 -7.97 7.20
N VAL A 236 -3.04 -7.15 6.44
CA VAL A 236 -2.51 -6.49 5.22
C VAL A 236 -1.37 -5.54 5.57
N ALA A 237 -1.51 -4.72 6.62
CA ALA A 237 -0.48 -3.78 7.05
C ALA A 237 0.77 -4.53 7.57
N ASN A 238 0.59 -5.58 8.37
CA ASN A 238 1.67 -6.42 8.88
C ASN A 238 2.43 -7.11 7.75
N LEU A 239 1.74 -7.62 6.74
CA LEU A 239 2.39 -8.28 5.62
C LEU A 239 3.25 -7.32 4.79
N VAL A 240 2.74 -6.13 4.49
CA VAL A 240 3.41 -5.17 3.58
C VAL A 240 4.41 -4.30 4.33
N LEU A 241 4.01 -3.68 5.45
CA LEU A 241 4.82 -2.72 6.21
C LEU A 241 5.58 -3.35 7.39
N GLY A 242 5.21 -4.58 7.78
CA GLY A 242 5.75 -5.24 8.98
C GLY A 242 5.08 -4.81 10.28
N SER A 243 4.16 -3.83 10.25
CA SER A 243 3.50 -3.30 11.42
C SER A 243 2.18 -2.63 11.07
N GLU A 244 1.12 -2.94 11.83
CA GLU A 244 -0.21 -2.34 11.68
C GLU A 244 -0.27 -0.86 12.08
N SER A 245 0.55 -0.43 13.05
CA SER A 245 0.51 0.94 13.57
C SER A 245 0.97 1.98 12.55
N MET A 246 1.69 1.58 11.51
CA MET A 246 2.14 2.47 10.44
C MET A 246 1.05 2.76 9.39
N ALA A 247 -0.05 2.02 9.41
CA ALA A 247 -1.19 2.20 8.52
C ALA A 247 -2.37 2.95 9.17
N GLY A 248 -2.16 3.62 10.31
CA GLY A 248 -3.20 4.37 11.03
C GLY A 248 -4.06 3.52 11.98
N GLY A 249 -3.61 2.32 12.34
CA GLY A 249 -4.25 1.47 13.33
C GLY A 249 -4.06 1.96 14.76
N MET A 250 -4.97 1.56 15.61
CA MET A 250 -5.22 1.92 17.00
C MET A 250 -4.08 2.51 17.83
N GLN A 251 -4.45 3.40 18.76
CA GLN A 251 -3.61 4.02 19.80
C GLN A 251 -2.67 3.00 20.47
N SER A 252 -1.40 3.03 20.06
CA SER A 252 -0.38 2.25 20.75
C SER A 252 0.34 3.12 21.80
N TYR A 253 0.65 2.51 22.94
CA TYR A 253 1.49 3.12 23.97
C TYR A 253 2.84 3.56 23.36
N VAL A 254 3.39 4.68 23.85
CA VAL A 254 4.64 5.31 23.35
C VAL A 254 5.80 4.30 23.19
N GLY A 255 5.90 3.30 24.06
CA GLY A 255 6.92 2.25 23.96
C GLY A 255 6.72 1.27 22.80
N SER A 256 5.46 0.92 22.47
CA SER A 256 5.14 0.04 21.34
C SER A 256 5.34 0.76 20.02
N THR A 257 5.10 2.08 19.96
CA THR A 257 5.29 2.90 18.76
C THR A 257 6.74 2.86 18.26
N LYS A 258 7.73 2.90 19.16
CA LYS A 258 9.14 2.82 18.79
C LYS A 258 9.50 1.45 18.19
N ALA A 259 9.05 0.36 18.81
CA ALA A 259 9.28 -0.99 18.30
C ALA A 259 8.66 -1.18 16.90
N HIS A 260 7.44 -0.68 16.68
CA HIS A 260 6.78 -0.71 15.37
C HIS A 260 7.54 0.11 14.31
N GLN A 261 8.07 1.29 14.68
CA GLN A 261 8.90 2.09 13.80
C GLN A 261 10.21 1.38 13.42
N ASP A 262 10.84 0.68 14.37
CA ASP A 262 12.07 -0.06 14.10
C ASP A 262 11.81 -1.24 13.15
N ILE A 263 10.74 -2.01 13.36
CA ILE A 263 10.31 -3.09 12.45
C ILE A 263 10.03 -2.54 11.04
N PHE A 264 9.32 -1.41 10.94
CA PHE A 264 9.07 -0.76 9.65
C PHE A 264 10.35 -0.32 8.96
N ARG A 265 11.30 0.29 9.69
CA ARG A 265 12.63 0.67 9.15
C ARG A 265 13.39 -0.54 8.64
N GLU A 266 13.39 -1.65 9.37
CA GLU A 266 14.02 -2.89 8.93
C GLU A 266 13.38 -3.42 7.65
N ARG A 267 12.04 -3.35 7.54
CA ARG A 267 11.33 -3.73 6.32
C ARG A 267 11.74 -2.86 5.14
N ILE A 268 11.81 -1.54 5.30
CA ILE A 268 12.28 -0.61 4.27
C ILE A 268 13.72 -0.91 3.86
N GLU A 269 14.61 -1.27 4.80
CA GLU A 269 15.99 -1.68 4.48
C GLU A 269 16.05 -2.95 3.61
N VAL A 270 15.13 -3.90 3.82
CA VAL A 270 15.02 -5.10 2.96
C VAL A 270 14.60 -4.70 1.54
N TYR A 271 13.63 -3.80 1.39
CA TYR A 271 13.23 -3.28 0.08
C TYR A 271 14.37 -2.51 -0.61
N ARG A 272 15.08 -1.64 0.12
CA ARG A 272 16.24 -0.90 -0.43
C ARG A 272 17.32 -1.84 -0.94
N ARG A 273 17.63 -2.89 -0.18
CA ARG A 273 18.61 -3.91 -0.59
C ARG A 273 18.16 -4.63 -1.86
N TYR A 274 16.88 -4.99 -1.93
CA TYR A 274 16.31 -5.61 -3.12
C TYR A 274 16.41 -4.69 -4.33
N ILE A 275 16.07 -3.41 -4.18
CA ILE A 275 16.19 -2.40 -5.24
C ILE A 275 17.65 -2.22 -5.67
N GLU A 276 18.58 -2.08 -4.72
CA GLU A 276 20.01 -1.96 -5.03
C GLU A 276 20.52 -3.16 -5.84
N ASN A 277 20.12 -4.37 -5.48
CA ASN A 277 20.52 -5.57 -6.22
C ASN A 277 20.00 -5.54 -7.66
N ILE A 278 18.71 -5.34 -7.87
CA ILE A 278 18.12 -5.27 -9.23
C ILE A 278 18.70 -4.10 -10.03
N MET A 279 18.90 -2.94 -9.37
CA MET A 279 19.53 -1.79 -10.02
C MET A 279 20.94 -2.12 -10.52
N ASN A 280 21.76 -2.76 -9.70
CA ASN A 280 23.15 -3.05 -10.03
C ASN A 280 23.34 -4.28 -10.93
N GLU A 281 22.46 -5.27 -10.83
CA GLU A 281 22.53 -6.48 -11.66
C GLU A 281 21.89 -6.30 -13.03
N ASP A 282 20.78 -5.55 -13.11
CA ASP A 282 19.97 -5.47 -14.32
C ASP A 282 19.92 -4.09 -14.97
N ILE A 283 19.69 -3.02 -14.19
CA ILE A 283 19.40 -1.68 -14.74
C ILE A 283 20.69 -0.94 -15.09
N VAL A 284 21.63 -0.82 -14.16
CA VAL A 284 22.91 -0.10 -14.36
C VAL A 284 23.70 -0.65 -15.55
N PRO A 285 23.87 -1.98 -15.71
CA PRO A 285 24.56 -2.52 -16.89
C PRO A 285 23.90 -2.14 -18.21
N ARG A 286 22.56 -2.08 -18.26
CA ARG A 286 21.84 -1.65 -19.47
C ARG A 286 22.03 -0.17 -19.74
N LEU A 287 21.98 0.68 -18.72
CA LEU A 287 22.25 2.12 -18.88
C LEU A 287 23.68 2.38 -19.37
N VAL A 288 24.65 1.57 -18.93
CA VAL A 288 26.03 1.60 -19.44
C VAL A 288 26.07 1.15 -20.91
N ALA A 289 25.40 0.05 -21.26
CA ALA A 289 25.33 -0.44 -22.65
C ALA A 289 24.62 0.53 -23.61
N MET A 290 23.69 1.33 -23.09
CA MET A 290 23.04 2.42 -23.83
C MET A 290 23.93 3.67 -23.95
N GLY A 291 25.08 3.73 -23.27
CA GLY A 291 25.96 4.91 -23.23
C GLY A 291 25.43 6.06 -22.36
N TYR A 292 24.43 5.81 -21.50
CA TYR A 292 23.80 6.82 -20.66
C TYR A 292 24.66 7.19 -19.45
N ILE A 293 25.31 6.21 -18.85
CA ILE A 293 26.24 6.37 -17.73
C ILE A 293 27.53 5.60 -18.00
N PRO A 294 28.69 6.02 -17.45
CA PRO A 294 29.95 5.28 -17.60
C PRO A 294 29.93 3.98 -16.77
N ALA A 295 30.77 3.02 -17.17
CA ALA A 295 30.98 1.79 -16.43
C ALA A 295 31.66 2.03 -15.07
N GLY A 296 31.52 1.08 -14.16
CA GLY A 296 32.14 1.10 -12.84
C GLY A 296 31.41 1.97 -11.79
N LEU A 297 30.13 2.28 -12.05
CA LEU A 297 29.24 2.94 -11.10
C LEU A 297 28.28 1.90 -10.50
N GLU A 298 28.02 2.04 -9.21
CA GLU A 298 26.99 1.30 -8.47
C GLU A 298 25.90 2.24 -7.99
N PHE A 299 24.66 1.76 -8.01
CA PHE A 299 23.52 2.43 -7.40
C PHE A 299 23.50 2.14 -5.91
N LYS A 300 23.36 3.19 -5.08
CA LYS A 300 23.26 3.08 -3.61
C LYS A 300 22.27 4.09 -3.04
N TYR A 301 21.57 3.70 -1.98
CA TYR A 301 20.84 4.66 -1.15
C TYR A 301 21.80 5.43 -0.25
N SER A 302 21.65 6.77 -0.19
CA SER A 302 22.59 7.67 0.51
C SER A 302 22.64 7.43 2.03
N ASN A 303 21.55 6.98 2.62
CA ASN A 303 21.46 6.70 4.06
C ASN A 303 22.25 5.45 4.48
N ARG A 304 22.79 4.70 3.52
CA ARG A 304 23.67 3.54 3.75
C ARG A 304 25.14 3.87 3.67
N ILE A 305 25.47 5.12 3.30
CA ILE A 305 26.86 5.52 3.19
C ILE A 305 27.36 5.91 4.56
N ASP A 306 28.12 5.01 5.10
CA ASP A 306 29.18 5.20 6.08
C ASP A 306 28.93 6.23 7.19
N MET A 307 27.91 6.01 8.00
CA MET A 307 28.19 6.23 9.41
C MET A 307 28.93 4.97 9.89
N ASN A 308 30.23 5.08 9.98
CA ASN A 308 31.06 4.16 10.74
C ASN A 308 30.40 3.97 12.12
N ASN A 309 30.47 2.79 12.73
CA ASN A 309 29.88 2.55 14.05
C ASN A 309 30.26 3.66 15.07
N GLU A 310 31.47 4.23 14.95
CA GLU A 310 31.93 5.37 15.76
C GLU A 310 31.15 6.66 15.47
N ASP A 311 30.82 6.95 14.22
CA ASP A 311 30.03 8.14 13.86
C ASP A 311 28.56 8.01 14.24
N ARG A 312 28.03 6.78 14.23
CA ARG A 312 26.70 6.44 14.76
C ARG A 312 26.64 6.65 16.27
N ILE A 313 27.64 6.17 16.99
CA ILE A 313 27.75 6.36 18.45
C ILE A 313 27.83 7.85 18.78
N LYS A 314 28.66 8.60 18.10
CA LYS A 314 28.79 10.07 18.29
C LYS A 314 27.49 10.81 18.00
N LEU A 315 26.75 10.40 16.94
CA LEU A 315 25.44 10.99 16.63
C LEU A 315 24.41 10.66 17.71
N TYR A 316 24.41 9.41 18.21
CA TYR A 316 23.53 9.03 19.33
C TYR A 316 23.89 9.77 20.62
N GLU A 317 25.16 9.95 20.93
CA GLU A 317 25.62 10.76 22.07
C GLU A 317 25.18 12.22 21.93
N LEU A 318 25.31 12.79 20.73
CA LEU A 318 24.93 14.19 20.45
C LEU A 318 23.40 14.39 20.52
N ILE A 319 22.61 13.43 20.06
CA ILE A 319 21.14 13.44 20.19
C ILE A 319 20.73 13.27 21.65
N THR A 320 21.42 12.43 22.41
CA THR A 320 21.16 12.20 23.84
C THR A 320 21.50 13.46 24.65
N ASP A 321 22.62 14.10 24.38
CA ASP A 321 23.03 15.34 25.02
C ASP A 321 22.06 16.50 24.72
N LEU A 322 21.59 16.62 23.45
CA LEU A 322 20.58 17.61 23.08
C LEU A 322 19.22 17.34 23.74
N SER A 323 18.86 16.08 23.97
CA SER A 323 17.60 15.73 24.66
C SER A 323 17.67 15.97 26.17
N LEU A 324 18.86 15.89 26.78
CA LEU A 324 19.07 16.16 28.19
C LEU A 324 19.07 17.66 28.51
N ILE A 325 19.43 18.54 27.57
CA ILE A 325 19.39 19.98 27.75
C ILE A 325 17.96 20.52 27.91
N HIS A 326 16.95 19.83 27.33
CA HIS A 326 15.56 20.23 27.48
C HIS A 326 14.86 19.72 28.76
N ILE A 327 15.52 18.88 29.57
CA ILE A 327 14.93 18.32 30.82
C ILE A 327 15.39 19.05 32.08
N SER A 328 16.35 19.99 31.99
CA SER A 328 17.02 20.57 33.15
C SER A 328 16.63 21.99 33.51
N GLU A 329 15.45 22.51 33.15
CA GLU A 329 14.92 23.73 33.78
C GLU A 329 13.72 23.42 34.68
N PRO A 330 13.91 23.34 36.04
CA PRO A 330 12.78 23.43 36.94
C PRO A 330 12.33 24.89 37.01
N THR A 331 11.14 25.17 36.51
CA THR A 331 10.47 26.47 36.71
C THR A 331 10.32 26.70 38.22
N ARG A 332 11.13 27.57 38.76
CA ARG A 332 10.98 28.12 40.12
C ARG A 332 9.75 29.04 40.08
N LEU A 333 8.62 28.56 40.57
CA LEU A 333 7.51 29.41 40.96
C LEU A 333 7.93 30.16 42.23
N ASP A 334 8.35 31.41 42.09
CA ASP A 334 8.44 32.34 43.21
C ASP A 334 7.02 32.66 43.66
N VAL A 335 6.71 32.12 44.83
CA VAL A 335 5.55 32.52 45.61
C VAL A 335 5.86 33.90 46.20
N ILE A 336 5.17 34.93 45.73
CA ILE A 336 5.12 36.22 46.42
C ILE A 336 3.88 36.21 47.28
N SER A 337 4.14 36.36 48.56
CA SER A 337 3.22 36.61 49.66
C SER A 337 2.33 37.84 49.45
#